data_d8fff9580b4b55a73159ae0507d277d0
#
_entry.id   d8fff9580b4b55a73159ae0507d277d0
#
_cell.length_a   1.000
_cell.length_b   1.000
_cell.length_c   1.000
_cell.angle_alpha   90.00
_cell.angle_beta   90.00
_cell.angle_gamma   90.00
#
_symmetry.space_group_name_H-M   'P 1'
#
loop_
_entity.id
_entity.type
_entity.pdbx_description
1 polymer ?
#
loop_
_entity_poly.entity_id
_entity_poly.type
_entity_poly.pdbx_seq_one_letter_code
_entity_poly.pdbx_strand_id
1 'polypeptide(L)'
;MPGFKTRKNISFLGGYGHPPNVEAVEYFIANVMPGLKDKHPEIHFNIYGSQLPKKLIDLANDTVNMQGYVEVIDQVYNENKIFIAPLQSGAGIKGKVLGALAYGIPTILSPVAAEGIGLRDGVETLIAKTPDQWIEAIEKLHYDPALWLNISKAGQEYVNTFYSFSAGEKLMAEALENVDIFI
;
A
#
# COMPACT_ATOMS: atom_id res chain seq x y z
N MET A 1 -3.96 -17.19 3.41
CA MET A 1 -3.11 -15.99 3.58
C MET A 1 -2.79 -15.78 5.05
N PRO A 2 -1.62 -15.23 5.38
CA PRO A 2 -1.26 -14.92 6.76
C PRO A 2 -2.24 -13.92 7.37
N GLY A 3 -2.59 -14.13 8.64
CA GLY A 3 -3.54 -13.28 9.35
C GLY A 3 -2.85 -12.19 10.19
N PHE A 4 -3.65 -11.43 10.93
CA PHE A 4 -3.22 -10.32 11.79
C PHE A 4 -2.03 -10.65 12.72
N LYS A 5 -2.04 -11.85 13.34
CA LYS A 5 -1.03 -12.23 14.35
C LYS A 5 0.35 -12.59 13.75
N THR A 6 0.38 -13.00 12.50
CA THR A 6 1.62 -13.48 11.84
C THR A 6 2.33 -12.38 11.09
N ARG A 7 1.63 -11.30 10.74
CA ARG A 7 2.16 -10.14 10.04
C ARG A 7 2.70 -9.10 11.02
N LYS A 8 3.80 -8.44 10.64
CA LYS A 8 4.46 -7.40 11.45
C LYS A 8 4.81 -6.22 10.55
N ASN A 9 5.12 -5.08 11.18
CA ASN A 9 5.67 -3.90 10.49
C ASN A 9 4.76 -3.27 9.42
N ILE A 10 5.23 -2.18 8.86
CA ILE A 10 4.62 -1.50 7.72
C ILE A 10 5.54 -1.60 6.51
N SER A 11 4.98 -1.59 5.30
CA SER A 11 5.76 -1.73 4.08
C SER A 11 5.36 -0.77 2.98
N PHE A 12 6.32 -0.45 2.10
CA PHE A 12 6.13 0.20 0.82
C PHE A 12 6.89 -0.52 -0.27
N LEU A 13 6.31 -0.61 -1.46
CA LEU A 13 6.93 -1.20 -2.64
C LEU A 13 7.00 -0.18 -3.79
N GLY A 14 8.17 -0.05 -4.42
CA GLY A 14 8.35 0.84 -5.56
C GLY A 14 9.50 0.48 -6.47
N GLY A 15 9.42 0.86 -7.75
CA GLY A 15 10.59 1.01 -8.61
C GLY A 15 11.13 2.43 -8.43
N TYR A 16 12.35 2.57 -7.92
CA TYR A 16 12.90 3.89 -7.53
C TYR A 16 13.54 4.65 -8.68
N GLY A 17 13.54 4.10 -9.89
CA GLY A 17 13.71 4.88 -11.12
C GLY A 17 12.55 5.84 -11.40
N HIS A 18 11.41 5.69 -10.68
CA HIS A 18 10.25 6.56 -10.78
C HIS A 18 10.24 7.56 -9.59
N PRO A 19 10.45 8.89 -9.84
CA PRO A 19 10.61 9.89 -8.79
C PRO A 19 9.53 9.92 -7.71
N PRO A 20 8.22 9.78 -8.01
CA PRO A 20 7.18 9.74 -6.99
C PRO A 20 7.37 8.68 -5.89
N ASN A 21 8.02 7.55 -6.20
CA ASN A 21 8.32 6.54 -5.18
C ASN A 21 9.45 6.97 -4.23
N VAL A 22 10.43 7.71 -4.77
CA VAL A 22 11.51 8.30 -3.97
C VAL A 22 10.95 9.36 -3.05
N GLU A 23 10.17 10.30 -3.57
CA GLU A 23 9.51 11.36 -2.82
C GLU A 23 8.63 10.80 -1.69
N ALA A 24 7.87 9.73 -1.97
CA ALA A 24 7.01 9.08 -0.99
C ALA A 24 7.81 8.55 0.21
N VAL A 25 8.93 7.88 -0.04
CA VAL A 25 9.80 7.33 1.02
C VAL A 25 10.48 8.46 1.79
N GLU A 26 11.05 9.45 1.11
CA GLU A 26 11.67 10.61 1.75
C GLU A 26 10.68 11.36 2.64
N TYR A 27 9.46 11.63 2.13
CA TYR A 27 8.40 12.28 2.91
C TYR A 27 8.06 11.48 4.17
N PHE A 28 7.83 10.19 4.03
CA PHE A 28 7.39 9.35 5.14
C PHE A 28 8.47 9.22 6.22
N ILE A 29 9.73 9.02 5.83
CA ILE A 29 10.85 8.95 6.77
C ILE A 29 11.06 10.28 7.49
N ALA A 30 10.97 11.41 6.79
CA ALA A 30 11.23 12.71 7.39
C ALA A 30 10.10 13.21 8.30
N ASN A 31 8.85 12.93 7.94
CA ASN A 31 7.70 13.58 8.58
C ASN A 31 6.87 12.65 9.47
N VAL A 32 6.86 11.34 9.22
CA VAL A 32 6.01 10.40 9.96
C VAL A 32 6.82 9.51 10.89
N MET A 33 7.93 8.94 10.41
CA MET A 33 8.72 7.99 11.19
C MET A 33 9.24 8.52 12.54
N PRO A 34 9.63 9.80 12.70
CA PRO A 34 10.07 10.29 14.01
C PRO A 34 8.97 10.17 15.06
N GLY A 35 7.76 10.68 14.78
CA GLY A 35 6.63 10.59 15.71
C GLY A 35 6.11 9.15 15.91
N LEU A 36 6.19 8.31 14.86
CA LEU A 36 5.85 6.89 14.98
C LEU A 36 6.85 6.15 15.87
N LYS A 37 8.15 6.37 15.70
CA LYS A 37 9.21 5.77 16.53
C LYS A 37 9.10 6.18 18.00
N ASP A 38 8.78 7.44 18.28
CA ASP A 38 8.63 7.93 19.64
C ASP A 38 7.49 7.23 20.39
N LYS A 39 6.39 6.91 19.69
CA LYS A 39 5.22 6.25 20.29
C LYS A 39 5.30 4.71 20.21
N HIS A 40 5.83 4.18 19.11
CA HIS A 40 5.79 2.77 18.74
C HIS A 40 7.14 2.31 18.17
N PRO A 41 8.21 2.25 18.96
CA PRO A 41 9.55 1.89 18.50
C PRO A 41 9.65 0.46 17.93
N GLU A 42 8.67 -0.39 18.21
CA GLU A 42 8.58 -1.76 17.69
C GLU A 42 8.03 -1.84 16.25
N ILE A 43 7.45 -0.76 15.71
CA ILE A 43 6.94 -0.72 14.33
C ILE A 43 8.02 -0.27 13.39
N HIS A 44 8.46 -1.17 12.52
CA HIS A 44 9.50 -0.87 11.53
C HIS A 44 8.88 -0.59 10.15
N PHE A 45 9.56 0.25 9.39
CA PHE A 45 9.22 0.55 8.00
C PHE A 45 10.13 -0.21 7.04
N ASN A 46 9.58 -1.16 6.32
CA ASN A 46 10.26 -1.99 5.34
C ASN A 46 10.05 -1.45 3.92
N ILE A 47 11.14 -1.11 3.24
CA ILE A 47 11.15 -0.45 1.93
C ILE A 47 11.68 -1.44 0.90
N TYR A 48 10.81 -1.85 -0.02
CA TYR A 48 11.08 -2.85 -1.06
C TYR A 48 11.10 -2.22 -2.44
N GLY A 49 11.86 -2.82 -3.33
CA GLY A 49 11.84 -2.53 -4.76
C GLY A 49 13.21 -2.34 -5.39
N SER A 50 13.20 -2.15 -6.71
CA SER A 50 14.41 -2.04 -7.52
C SER A 50 14.94 -0.62 -7.60
N GLN A 51 16.24 -0.49 -7.92
CA GLN A 51 16.90 0.79 -8.20
C GLN A 51 16.88 1.78 -7.01
N LEU A 52 17.01 1.27 -5.78
CA LEU A 52 17.13 2.14 -4.59
C LEU A 52 18.34 3.08 -4.73
N PRO A 53 18.12 4.40 -4.78
CA PRO A 53 19.22 5.35 -4.88
C PRO A 53 19.97 5.43 -3.55
N LYS A 54 21.28 5.75 -3.63
CA LYS A 54 22.14 5.86 -2.45
C LYS A 54 21.56 6.78 -1.38
N LYS A 55 20.96 7.90 -1.77
CA LYS A 55 20.32 8.85 -0.83
C LYS A 55 19.23 8.24 0.04
N LEU A 56 18.48 7.24 -0.47
CA LEU A 56 17.50 6.50 0.34
C LEU A 56 18.20 5.47 1.22
N ILE A 57 19.19 4.75 0.68
CA ILE A 57 19.94 3.74 1.44
C ILE A 57 20.58 4.38 2.68
N ASP A 58 21.09 5.59 2.55
CA ASP A 58 21.74 6.34 3.64
C ASP A 58 20.71 6.80 4.73
N LEU A 59 19.39 6.68 4.49
CA LEU A 59 18.34 6.95 5.48
C LEU A 59 17.97 5.74 6.35
N ALA A 60 18.55 4.57 6.09
CA ALA A 60 18.34 3.38 6.90
C ALA A 60 18.76 3.61 8.36
N ASN A 61 17.97 3.09 9.29
CA ASN A 61 18.24 3.18 10.73
C ASN A 61 17.54 2.03 11.47
N ASP A 62 17.49 2.07 12.82
CA ASP A 62 16.94 0.99 13.65
C ASP A 62 15.48 0.63 13.31
N THR A 63 14.68 1.58 12.80
CA THR A 63 13.26 1.39 12.48
C THR A 63 12.94 1.53 11.00
N VAL A 64 13.93 1.84 10.15
CA VAL A 64 13.79 2.00 8.70
C VAL A 64 14.71 1.02 7.99
N ASN A 65 14.12 0.03 7.31
CA ASN A 65 14.83 -1.06 6.67
C ASN A 65 14.75 -0.98 5.14
N MET A 66 15.90 -0.83 4.48
CA MET A 66 16.02 -0.86 3.02
C MET A 66 16.19 -2.32 2.55
N GLN A 67 15.07 -2.98 2.27
CA GLN A 67 15.04 -4.38 1.87
C GLN A 67 15.51 -4.61 0.43
N GLY A 68 15.34 -3.59 -0.42
CA GLY A 68 15.76 -3.68 -1.82
C GLY A 68 14.81 -4.53 -2.68
N TYR A 69 15.38 -5.08 -3.75
CA TYR A 69 14.65 -5.93 -4.69
C TYR A 69 14.29 -7.29 -4.07
N VAL A 70 13.09 -7.76 -4.35
CA VAL A 70 12.61 -9.10 -3.99
C VAL A 70 12.18 -9.85 -5.25
N GLU A 71 12.58 -11.10 -5.38
CA GLU A 71 12.16 -11.96 -6.49
C GLU A 71 10.70 -12.40 -6.33
N VAL A 72 10.26 -12.61 -5.10
CA VAL A 72 8.94 -13.12 -4.76
C VAL A 72 8.17 -12.04 -4.00
N ILE A 73 7.14 -11.49 -4.65
CA ILE A 73 6.31 -10.40 -4.12
C ILE A 73 5.58 -10.79 -2.83
N ASP A 74 5.38 -12.08 -2.59
CA ASP A 74 4.73 -12.63 -1.41
C ASP A 74 5.37 -12.14 -0.10
N GLN A 75 6.70 -11.97 -0.08
CA GLN A 75 7.42 -11.46 1.08
C GLN A 75 6.94 -10.07 1.48
N VAL A 76 6.69 -9.19 0.49
CA VAL A 76 6.23 -7.83 0.75
C VAL A 76 4.84 -7.82 1.39
N TYR A 77 3.93 -8.64 0.89
CA TYR A 77 2.52 -8.58 1.28
C TYR A 77 2.14 -9.57 2.38
N ASN A 78 2.85 -10.69 2.52
CA ASN A 78 2.52 -11.69 3.53
C ASN A 78 3.23 -11.50 4.86
N GLU A 79 4.38 -10.85 4.88
CA GLU A 79 5.16 -10.64 6.12
C GLU A 79 4.80 -9.33 6.82
N ASN A 80 4.38 -8.31 6.06
CA ASN A 80 4.04 -7.01 6.62
C ASN A 80 2.56 -6.91 6.99
N LYS A 81 2.26 -6.19 8.08
CA LYS A 81 0.92 -6.05 8.63
C LYS A 81 0.10 -4.99 7.89
N ILE A 82 0.72 -3.93 7.44
CA ILE A 82 0.08 -2.78 6.79
C ILE A 82 0.94 -2.39 5.57
N PHE A 83 0.28 -2.18 4.44
CA PHE A 83 0.92 -1.58 3.28
C PHE A 83 0.59 -0.09 3.23
N ILE A 84 1.61 0.75 3.12
CA ILE A 84 1.44 2.19 3.02
C ILE A 84 1.79 2.70 1.63
N ALA A 85 1.09 3.71 1.14
CA ALA A 85 1.45 4.41 -0.10
C ALA A 85 1.38 5.93 0.09
N PRO A 86 2.43 6.54 0.68
CA PRO A 86 2.46 7.96 1.02
C PRO A 86 2.87 8.83 -0.18
N LEU A 87 2.32 8.57 -1.37
CA LEU A 87 2.65 9.27 -2.60
C LEU A 87 2.26 10.75 -2.49
N GLN A 88 3.17 11.64 -2.86
CA GLN A 88 2.95 13.09 -2.91
C GLN A 88 2.58 13.55 -4.32
N SER A 89 2.97 12.78 -5.32
CA SER A 89 2.75 13.04 -6.74
C SER A 89 2.52 11.74 -7.51
N GLY A 90 2.09 11.85 -8.76
CA GLY A 90 1.87 10.72 -9.66
C GLY A 90 0.44 10.61 -10.16
N ALA A 91 0.26 10.09 -11.35
CA ALA A 91 -1.04 9.89 -12.00
C ALA A 91 -1.36 8.41 -12.22
N GLY A 92 -2.61 8.11 -12.55
CA GLY A 92 -3.08 6.78 -12.91
C GLY A 92 -3.25 5.82 -11.73
N ILE A 93 -3.75 4.63 -12.02
CA ILE A 93 -4.01 3.56 -11.05
C ILE A 93 -2.69 2.99 -10.54
N LYS A 94 -2.59 2.83 -9.22
CA LYS A 94 -1.40 2.35 -8.53
C LYS A 94 -1.45 0.82 -8.37
N GLY A 95 -0.88 0.08 -9.33
CA GLY A 95 -0.86 -1.39 -9.31
C GLY A 95 -0.36 -2.01 -7.99
N LYS A 96 0.59 -1.36 -7.31
CA LYS A 96 1.08 -1.79 -5.99
C LYS A 96 -0.01 -1.77 -4.91
N VAL A 97 -0.96 -0.84 -4.99
CA VAL A 97 -2.11 -0.75 -4.08
C VAL A 97 -3.06 -1.90 -4.37
N LEU A 98 -3.41 -2.13 -5.64
CA LEU A 98 -4.25 -3.26 -6.03
C LEU A 98 -3.62 -4.60 -5.64
N GLY A 99 -2.30 -4.74 -5.80
CA GLY A 99 -1.56 -5.91 -5.33
C GLY A 99 -1.69 -6.12 -3.83
N ALA A 100 -1.49 -5.08 -3.02
CA ALA A 100 -1.64 -5.16 -1.57
C ALA A 100 -3.06 -5.60 -1.17
N LEU A 101 -4.10 -5.00 -1.77
CA LEU A 101 -5.50 -5.37 -1.52
C LEU A 101 -5.78 -6.83 -1.92
N ALA A 102 -5.26 -7.30 -3.07
CA ALA A 102 -5.42 -8.69 -3.52
C ALA A 102 -4.81 -9.69 -2.55
N TYR A 103 -3.69 -9.34 -1.91
CA TYR A 103 -3.04 -10.15 -0.86
C TYR A 103 -3.71 -10.01 0.52
N GLY A 104 -4.82 -9.24 0.61
CA GLY A 104 -5.54 -9.02 1.85
C GLY A 104 -4.70 -8.32 2.92
N ILE A 105 -3.75 -7.47 2.53
CA ILE A 105 -3.05 -6.60 3.47
C ILE A 105 -3.78 -5.25 3.52
N PRO A 106 -4.22 -4.77 4.70
CA PRO A 106 -4.81 -3.45 4.82
C PRO A 106 -3.86 -2.36 4.33
N THR A 107 -4.43 -1.38 3.66
CA THR A 107 -3.67 -0.26 3.10
C THR A 107 -3.96 1.05 3.82
N ILE A 108 -2.93 1.91 3.94
CA ILE A 108 -3.08 3.32 4.27
C ILE A 108 -2.53 4.11 3.09
N LEU A 109 -3.33 4.99 2.54
CA LEU A 109 -3.05 5.67 1.29
C LEU A 109 -3.06 7.19 1.48
N SER A 110 -2.17 7.89 0.77
CA SER A 110 -2.39 9.32 0.53
C SER A 110 -3.58 9.52 -0.43
N PRO A 111 -4.19 10.71 -0.50
CA PRO A 111 -5.21 11.00 -1.52
C PRO A 111 -4.72 10.71 -2.94
N VAL A 112 -3.47 11.04 -3.25
CA VAL A 112 -2.83 10.76 -4.56
C VAL A 112 -2.72 9.26 -4.83
N ALA A 113 -2.43 8.47 -3.81
CA ALA A 113 -2.33 7.01 -3.96
C ALA A 113 -3.70 6.35 -4.18
N ALA A 114 -4.77 6.90 -3.59
CA ALA A 114 -6.14 6.40 -3.73
C ALA A 114 -6.83 6.87 -5.02
N GLU A 115 -6.29 7.91 -5.66
CA GLU A 115 -6.90 8.51 -6.86
C GLU A 115 -7.10 7.49 -7.98
N GLY A 116 -8.30 7.49 -8.58
CA GLY A 116 -8.66 6.67 -9.72
C GLY A 116 -8.98 5.20 -9.42
N ILE A 117 -8.81 4.74 -8.17
CA ILE A 117 -9.13 3.36 -7.79
C ILE A 117 -10.59 3.23 -7.33
N GLY A 118 -11.16 4.25 -6.68
CA GLY A 118 -12.54 4.25 -6.18
C GLY A 118 -12.71 3.67 -4.77
N LEU A 119 -11.63 3.54 -4.00
CA LEU A 119 -11.66 3.06 -2.62
C LEU A 119 -12.28 4.08 -1.68
N ARG A 120 -13.02 3.60 -0.67
CA ARG A 120 -13.66 4.41 0.37
C ARG A 120 -12.83 4.36 1.65
N ASP A 121 -12.58 5.56 2.21
CA ASP A 121 -11.91 5.68 3.50
C ASP A 121 -12.73 5.01 4.62
N GLY A 122 -12.05 4.28 5.49
CA GLY A 122 -12.65 3.52 6.58
C GLY A 122 -13.37 2.23 6.17
N VAL A 123 -13.39 1.89 4.87
CA VAL A 123 -14.05 0.67 4.35
C VAL A 123 -13.04 -0.27 3.72
N GLU A 124 -12.48 0.06 2.57
CA GLU A 124 -11.49 -0.77 1.87
C GLU A 124 -10.04 -0.37 2.19
N THR A 125 -9.84 0.86 2.70
CA THR A 125 -8.54 1.45 3.01
C THR A 125 -8.70 2.50 4.10
N LEU A 126 -7.59 3.00 4.67
CA LEU A 126 -7.57 4.26 5.40
C LEU A 126 -6.86 5.33 4.56
N ILE A 127 -7.35 6.57 4.63
CA ILE A 127 -6.75 7.72 3.94
C ILE A 127 -6.07 8.64 4.96
N ALA A 128 -4.79 8.95 4.74
CA ALA A 128 -4.03 9.85 5.59
C ALA A 128 -3.39 10.97 4.77
N LYS A 129 -3.45 12.21 5.28
CA LYS A 129 -2.95 13.43 4.63
C LYS A 129 -1.81 14.08 5.43
N THR A 130 -1.90 14.06 6.74
CA THR A 130 -0.94 14.68 7.65
C THR A 130 -0.14 13.62 8.41
N PRO A 131 1.06 13.97 8.93
CA PRO A 131 1.84 13.04 9.73
C PRO A 131 1.05 12.42 10.89
N ASP A 132 0.25 13.21 11.61
CA ASP A 132 -0.57 12.72 12.71
C ASP A 132 -1.63 11.71 12.24
N GLN A 133 -2.28 11.96 11.09
CA GLN A 133 -3.24 11.00 10.51
C GLN A 133 -2.58 9.69 10.08
N TRP A 134 -1.34 9.73 9.57
CA TRP A 134 -0.57 8.52 9.26
C TRP A 134 -0.30 7.70 10.51
N ILE A 135 0.16 8.34 11.60
CA ILE A 135 0.45 7.68 12.87
C ILE A 135 -0.84 7.07 13.43
N GLU A 136 -1.93 7.83 13.51
CA GLU A 136 -3.23 7.36 14.00
C GLU A 136 -3.78 6.17 13.20
N ALA A 137 -3.69 6.20 11.86
CA ALA A 137 -4.13 5.12 11.00
C ALA A 137 -3.28 3.84 11.20
N ILE A 138 -1.96 4.00 11.36
CA ILE A 138 -1.05 2.89 11.66
C ILE A 138 -1.39 2.29 13.03
N GLU A 139 -1.56 3.11 14.06
CA GLU A 139 -1.95 2.67 15.42
C GLU A 139 -3.24 1.84 15.37
N LYS A 140 -4.29 2.36 14.71
CA LYS A 140 -5.58 1.67 14.57
C LYS A 140 -5.42 0.29 13.93
N LEU A 141 -4.77 0.21 12.77
CA LEU A 141 -4.60 -1.06 12.07
C LEU A 141 -3.60 -2.00 12.75
N HIS A 142 -2.63 -1.47 13.47
CA HIS A 142 -1.61 -2.29 14.14
C HIS A 142 -2.15 -3.00 15.39
N TYR A 143 -3.05 -2.34 16.14
CA TYR A 143 -3.52 -2.83 17.44
C TYR A 143 -4.99 -3.29 17.47
N ASP A 144 -5.80 -2.96 16.45
CA ASP A 144 -7.18 -3.43 16.38
C ASP A 144 -7.34 -4.57 15.35
N PRO A 145 -7.43 -5.84 15.84
CA PRO A 145 -7.60 -6.99 14.94
C PRO A 145 -8.91 -6.99 14.18
N ALA A 146 -9.98 -6.40 14.75
CA ALA A 146 -11.29 -6.38 14.12
C ALA A 146 -11.29 -5.38 12.95
N LEU A 147 -10.78 -4.18 13.17
CA LEU A 147 -10.63 -3.18 12.11
C LEU A 147 -9.70 -3.70 11.00
N TRP A 148 -8.55 -4.28 11.39
CA TRP A 148 -7.60 -4.86 10.44
C TRP A 148 -8.28 -5.90 9.52
N LEU A 149 -9.05 -6.83 10.11
CA LEU A 149 -9.73 -7.89 9.38
C LEU A 149 -10.83 -7.32 8.47
N ASN A 150 -11.58 -6.33 8.93
CA ASN A 150 -12.65 -5.70 8.15
C ASN A 150 -12.09 -4.99 6.92
N ILE A 151 -11.06 -4.15 7.07
CA ILE A 151 -10.39 -3.45 5.96
C ILE A 151 -9.75 -4.46 5.00
N SER A 152 -9.07 -5.49 5.53
CA SER A 152 -8.45 -6.57 4.73
C SER A 152 -9.47 -7.26 3.83
N LYS A 153 -10.60 -7.69 4.38
CA LYS A 153 -11.65 -8.38 3.63
C LYS A 153 -12.31 -7.46 2.60
N ALA A 154 -12.71 -6.27 3.01
CA ALA A 154 -13.37 -5.31 2.13
C ALA A 154 -12.46 -4.93 0.95
N GLY A 155 -11.18 -4.67 1.21
CA GLY A 155 -10.21 -4.37 0.16
C GLY A 155 -10.02 -5.52 -0.83
N GLN A 156 -9.94 -6.76 -0.32
CA GLN A 156 -9.81 -7.95 -1.16
C GLN A 156 -11.05 -8.21 -2.01
N GLU A 157 -12.25 -8.08 -1.42
CA GLU A 157 -13.52 -8.20 -2.14
C GLU A 157 -13.64 -7.13 -3.23
N TYR A 158 -13.23 -5.90 -2.94
CA TYR A 158 -13.22 -4.80 -3.89
C TYR A 158 -12.35 -5.10 -5.13
N VAL A 159 -11.11 -5.52 -4.91
CA VAL A 159 -10.20 -5.85 -6.03
C VAL A 159 -10.72 -7.05 -6.83
N ASN A 160 -11.22 -8.08 -6.17
CA ASN A 160 -11.79 -9.23 -6.86
C ASN A 160 -13.01 -8.86 -7.71
N THR A 161 -13.83 -7.91 -7.25
CA THR A 161 -15.03 -7.47 -7.95
C THR A 161 -14.71 -6.58 -9.16
N PHE A 162 -13.76 -5.64 -9.02
CA PHE A 162 -13.56 -4.59 -10.01
C PHE A 162 -12.26 -4.71 -10.81
N TYR A 163 -11.26 -5.45 -10.33
CA TYR A 163 -9.93 -5.54 -10.91
C TYR A 163 -9.45 -6.98 -11.17
N SER A 164 -10.36 -7.98 -11.09
CA SER A 164 -10.04 -9.35 -11.50
C SER A 164 -10.00 -9.48 -13.02
N PHE A 165 -9.39 -10.56 -13.50
CA PHE A 165 -9.39 -10.88 -14.93
C PHE A 165 -10.83 -10.99 -15.49
N SER A 166 -11.73 -11.67 -14.77
CA SER A 166 -13.14 -11.81 -15.17
C SER A 166 -13.89 -10.46 -15.21
N ALA A 167 -13.59 -9.54 -14.30
CA ALA A 167 -14.14 -8.19 -14.35
C ALA A 167 -13.65 -7.44 -15.60
N GLY A 168 -12.37 -7.59 -15.95
CA GLY A 168 -11.78 -7.02 -17.16
C GLY A 168 -12.40 -7.58 -18.43
N GLU A 169 -12.58 -8.91 -18.52
CA GLU A 169 -13.25 -9.57 -19.65
C GLU A 169 -14.68 -9.04 -19.86
N LYS A 170 -15.45 -8.93 -18.76
CA LYS A 170 -16.81 -8.40 -18.84
C LYS A 170 -16.87 -6.96 -19.33
N LEU A 171 -16.04 -6.09 -18.81
CA LEU A 171 -15.93 -4.68 -19.25
C LEU A 171 -15.53 -4.58 -20.72
N MET A 172 -14.60 -5.43 -21.17
CA MET A 172 -14.19 -5.47 -22.56
C MET A 172 -15.33 -5.92 -23.47
N ALA A 173 -16.05 -6.97 -23.12
CA ALA A 173 -17.20 -7.45 -23.87
C ALA A 173 -18.29 -6.38 -24.00
N GLU A 174 -18.67 -5.73 -22.88
CA GLU A 174 -19.63 -4.63 -22.86
C GLU A 174 -19.17 -3.43 -23.74
N ALA A 175 -17.88 -3.11 -23.71
CA ALA A 175 -17.32 -2.03 -24.54
C ALA A 175 -17.39 -2.38 -26.06
N LEU A 176 -17.12 -3.63 -26.42
CA LEU A 176 -17.16 -4.09 -27.81
C LEU A 176 -18.59 -4.18 -28.35
N GLU A 177 -19.56 -4.63 -27.54
CA GLU A 177 -20.96 -4.62 -27.88
C GLU A 177 -21.49 -3.21 -28.17
N ASN A 178 -21.05 -2.20 -27.38
CA ASN A 178 -21.47 -0.82 -27.54
C ASN A 178 -20.94 -0.15 -28.83
N VAL A 179 -19.98 -0.76 -29.53
CA VAL A 179 -19.42 -0.27 -30.80
C VAL A 179 -19.73 -1.22 -31.97
N ASP A 180 -20.76 -2.08 -31.83
CA ASP A 180 -21.20 -3.06 -32.84
C ASP A 180 -20.10 -4.03 -33.30
N ILE A 181 -19.10 -4.29 -32.48
CA ILE A 181 -18.08 -5.31 -32.74
C ILE A 181 -18.49 -6.59 -32.02
N PHE A 182 -19.06 -7.53 -32.76
CA PHE A 182 -19.37 -8.87 -32.25
C PHE A 182 -18.12 -9.77 -32.39
N ILE A 183 -17.71 -10.40 -31.31
CA ILE A 183 -16.64 -11.40 -31.29
C ILE A 183 -17.25 -12.80 -31.29
#